data_398a17bfc72b4a064f68cb9c6098f306
#
_entry.id   398a17bfc72b4a064f68cb9c6098f306
#
_cell.length_a   1.000
_cell.length_b   1.000
_cell.length_c   1.000
_cell.angle_alpha   90.00
_cell.angle_beta   90.00
_cell.angle_gamma   90.00
#
_symmetry.space_group_name_H-M   'P 1'
#
loop_
_entity.id
_entity.type
_entity.pdbx_description
1 polymer ?
#
loop_
_entity_poly.entity_id
_entity_poly.type
_entity_poly.pdbx_seq_one_letter_code
_entity_poly.pdbx_strand_id
1 'polypeptide(L)'
;MNKRTEVLDFAIALINGDRERDYGTPAENFGRIADGWSVILQSDVSAEQVALCMAWLKIARLVNGPHEDSYVDAAAYMALAAELSE
;
A
#
# COMPACT_ATOMS: atom_id res chain seq x y z
N MET A 1 -21.62 -7.49 -11.22
CA MET A 1 -20.78 -7.14 -10.05
C MET A 1 -20.74 -5.62 -9.93
N ASN A 2 -20.84 -5.10 -8.72
CA ASN A 2 -20.77 -3.64 -8.57
C ASN A 2 -19.32 -3.17 -8.47
N LYS A 3 -19.11 -1.86 -8.62
CA LYS A 3 -17.77 -1.27 -8.65
C LYS A 3 -17.00 -1.49 -7.34
N ARG A 4 -17.67 -1.38 -6.20
CA ARG A 4 -16.98 -1.56 -4.90
C ARG A 4 -16.44 -2.98 -4.74
N THR A 5 -17.19 -3.98 -5.16
CA THR A 5 -16.74 -5.37 -5.11
C THR A 5 -15.58 -5.60 -6.08
N GLU A 6 -15.69 -5.05 -7.28
CA GLU A 6 -14.65 -5.15 -8.30
C GLU A 6 -13.32 -4.57 -7.81
N VAL A 7 -13.36 -3.39 -7.20
CA VAL A 7 -12.15 -2.74 -6.64
C VAL A 7 -11.52 -3.63 -5.56
N LEU A 8 -12.33 -4.17 -4.66
CA LEU A 8 -11.82 -5.02 -3.58
C LEU A 8 -11.27 -6.34 -4.12
N ASP A 9 -11.92 -6.93 -5.13
CA ASP A 9 -11.44 -8.16 -5.75
C ASP A 9 -10.08 -7.94 -6.43
N PHE A 10 -9.91 -6.83 -7.13
CA PHE A 10 -8.62 -6.48 -7.74
C PHE A 10 -7.56 -6.24 -6.67
N ALA A 11 -7.91 -5.59 -5.57
CA ALA A 11 -6.97 -5.36 -4.47
C ALA A 11 -6.51 -6.69 -3.85
N ILE A 12 -7.44 -7.61 -3.63
CA ILE A 12 -7.12 -8.94 -3.10
C ILE A 12 -6.14 -9.67 -4.03
N ALA A 13 -6.44 -9.66 -5.34
CA ALA A 13 -5.58 -10.32 -6.32
C ALA A 13 -4.18 -9.72 -6.34
N LEU A 14 -4.09 -8.40 -6.24
CA LEU A 14 -2.81 -7.69 -6.23
C LEU A 14 -1.97 -8.05 -5.01
N ILE A 15 -2.58 -8.08 -3.82
CA ILE A 15 -1.89 -8.39 -2.58
C ILE A 15 -1.42 -9.85 -2.56
N ASN A 16 -2.24 -10.77 -3.03
CA ASN A 16 -1.99 -12.21 -2.97
C ASN A 16 -1.31 -12.77 -4.22
N GLY A 17 -0.83 -11.90 -5.10
CA GLY A 17 -0.16 -12.31 -6.33
C GLY A 17 1.35 -12.52 -6.13
N ASP A 18 2.13 -12.22 -7.16
CA ASP A 18 3.56 -12.49 -7.20
C ASP A 18 4.42 -11.50 -6.42
N ARG A 19 3.81 -10.51 -5.79
CA ARG A 19 4.54 -9.43 -5.10
C ARG A 19 5.48 -9.97 -4.03
N GLU A 20 5.01 -10.92 -3.24
CA GLU A 20 5.82 -11.48 -2.15
C GLU A 20 7.03 -12.23 -2.68
N ARG A 21 6.86 -12.95 -3.78
CA ARG A 21 7.98 -13.63 -4.43
C ARG A 21 9.03 -12.64 -4.92
N ASP A 22 8.60 -11.50 -5.48
CA ASP A 22 9.51 -10.54 -6.11
C ASP A 22 10.16 -9.59 -5.10
N TYR A 23 9.45 -9.24 -4.01
CA TYR A 23 9.88 -8.20 -3.08
C TYR A 23 10.04 -8.69 -1.63
N GLY A 24 9.72 -9.95 -1.35
CA GLY A 24 9.66 -10.49 0.00
C GLY A 24 8.31 -10.22 0.64
N THR A 25 8.18 -10.57 1.91
CA THR A 25 6.95 -10.33 2.65
C THR A 25 6.70 -8.83 2.79
N PRO A 26 5.45 -8.42 3.05
CA PRO A 26 5.18 -7.00 3.33
C PRO A 26 6.07 -6.45 4.45
N ALA A 27 6.25 -7.20 5.53
CA ALA A 27 7.11 -6.76 6.63
C ALA A 27 8.55 -6.52 6.17
N GLU A 28 9.10 -7.41 5.35
CA GLU A 28 10.46 -7.26 4.82
C GLU A 28 10.57 -6.08 3.87
N ASN A 29 9.66 -5.99 2.91
CA ASN A 29 9.70 -4.95 1.89
C ASN A 29 9.45 -3.56 2.49
N PHE A 30 8.36 -3.39 3.23
CA PHE A 30 8.02 -2.10 3.84
C PHE A 30 8.98 -1.75 4.97
N GLY A 31 9.55 -2.76 5.64
CA GLY A 31 10.59 -2.53 6.65
C GLY A 31 11.84 -1.90 6.05
N ARG A 32 12.29 -2.39 4.89
CA ARG A 32 13.44 -1.80 4.19
C ARG A 32 13.17 -0.35 3.78
N ILE A 33 11.96 -0.09 3.27
CA ILE A 33 11.58 1.27 2.88
C ILE A 33 11.53 2.17 4.11
N ALA A 34 10.94 1.69 5.21
CA ALA A 34 10.86 2.44 6.46
C ALA A 34 12.24 2.82 6.99
N ASP A 35 13.21 1.91 6.89
CA ASP A 35 14.59 2.18 7.32
C ASP A 35 15.18 3.33 6.51
N GLY A 36 15.02 3.30 5.20
CA GLY A 36 15.52 4.37 4.33
C GLY A 36 14.82 5.70 4.60
N TRP A 37 13.50 5.68 4.76
CA TRP A 37 12.76 6.91 5.06
C TRP A 37 13.15 7.48 6.43
N SER A 38 13.43 6.62 7.41
CA SER A 38 13.86 7.06 8.74
C SER A 38 15.18 7.83 8.67
N VAL A 39 16.09 7.39 7.79
CA VAL A 39 17.36 8.09 7.57
C VAL A 39 17.11 9.47 6.95
N ILE A 40 16.31 9.51 5.88
CA ILE A 40 16.06 10.76 5.15
C ILE A 40 15.34 11.78 6.02
N LEU A 41 14.33 11.34 6.77
CA LEU A 41 13.49 12.22 7.59
C LEU A 41 14.07 12.48 8.98
N GLN A 42 15.15 11.76 9.34
CA GLN A 42 15.76 11.86 10.66
C GLN A 42 14.75 11.66 11.79
N SER A 43 13.89 10.67 11.61
CA SER A 43 12.82 10.34 12.55
C SER A 43 12.42 8.88 12.32
N ASP A 44 11.95 8.21 13.36
CA ASP A 44 11.54 6.81 13.23
C ASP A 44 10.29 6.71 12.37
N VAL A 45 10.36 5.90 11.31
CA VAL A 45 9.24 5.61 10.43
C VAL A 45 9.02 4.09 10.48
N SER A 46 7.77 3.68 10.71
CA SER A 46 7.42 2.26 10.73
C SER A 46 6.98 1.76 9.36
N ALA A 47 7.01 0.44 9.20
CA ALA A 47 6.51 -0.20 7.97
C ALA A 47 5.03 0.14 7.74
N GLU A 48 4.22 0.16 8.81
CA GLU A 48 2.82 0.56 8.73
C GLU A 48 2.69 1.99 8.18
N GLN A 49 3.51 2.91 8.69
CA GLN A 49 3.47 4.30 8.23
C GLN A 49 3.83 4.42 6.76
N VAL A 50 4.78 3.61 6.27
CA VAL A 50 5.10 3.57 4.85
C VAL A 50 3.86 3.19 4.04
N ALA A 51 3.16 2.13 4.44
CA ALA A 51 1.96 1.68 3.73
C ALA A 51 0.87 2.76 3.74
N LEU A 52 0.67 3.44 4.88
CA LEU A 52 -0.31 4.54 4.97
C LEU A 52 0.07 5.70 4.06
N CYS A 53 1.35 6.05 3.99
CA CYS A 53 1.83 7.09 3.09
C CYS A 53 1.60 6.72 1.62
N MET A 54 1.82 5.45 1.27
CA MET A 54 1.58 4.99 -0.10
C MET A 54 0.10 5.02 -0.45
N ALA A 55 -0.77 4.69 0.50
CA ALA A 55 -2.22 4.83 0.31
C ALA A 55 -2.58 6.30 0.06
N TRP A 56 -2.02 7.20 0.85
CA TRP A 56 -2.26 8.63 0.69
C TRP A 56 -1.81 9.14 -0.68
N LEU A 57 -0.66 8.66 -1.16
CA LEU A 57 -0.16 9.02 -2.49
C LEU A 57 -1.19 8.65 -3.57
N LYS A 58 -1.79 7.48 -3.46
CA LYS A 58 -2.82 7.04 -4.41
C LYS A 58 -4.09 7.87 -4.30
N ILE A 59 -4.49 8.21 -3.08
CA ILE A 59 -5.64 9.09 -2.84
C ILE A 59 -5.40 10.46 -3.48
N ALA A 60 -4.21 11.01 -3.33
CA ALA A 60 -3.87 12.32 -3.88
C ALA A 60 -4.02 12.38 -5.40
N ARG A 61 -3.78 11.26 -6.10
CA ARG A 61 -3.95 11.20 -7.56
C ARG A 61 -5.39 11.44 -7.99
N LEU A 62 -6.36 11.20 -7.11
CA LEU A 62 -7.78 11.30 -7.45
C LEU A 62 -8.27 12.76 -7.51
N VAL A 63 -7.44 13.71 -7.09
CA VAL A 63 -7.82 15.13 -7.15
C VAL A 63 -8.09 15.59 -8.59
N ASN A 64 -7.47 14.96 -9.57
CA ASN A 64 -7.63 15.30 -10.98
C ASN A 64 -8.71 14.46 -11.69
N GLY A 65 -9.47 13.67 -10.94
CA GLY A 65 -10.56 12.86 -11.47
C GLY A 65 -10.40 11.39 -11.14
N PRO A 66 -11.40 10.57 -11.47
CA PRO A 66 -11.37 9.14 -11.17
C PRO A 66 -10.24 8.43 -11.90
N HIS A 67 -9.62 7.48 -11.21
CA HIS A 67 -8.56 6.65 -11.77
C HIS A 67 -8.63 5.28 -11.12
N GLU A 68 -9.03 4.27 -11.89
CA GLU A 68 -9.33 2.92 -11.35
C GLU A 68 -8.19 2.35 -10.53
N ASP A 69 -6.96 2.39 -11.07
CA ASP A 69 -5.80 1.81 -10.40
C ASP A 69 -5.53 2.48 -9.05
N SER A 70 -5.83 3.77 -8.93
CA SER A 70 -5.61 4.49 -7.67
C SER A 70 -6.56 4.01 -6.58
N TYR A 71 -7.81 3.71 -6.91
CA TYR A 71 -8.75 3.12 -5.93
C TYR A 71 -8.28 1.74 -5.49
N VAL A 72 -7.89 0.91 -6.44
CA VAL A 72 -7.41 -0.45 -6.16
C VAL A 72 -6.14 -0.41 -5.31
N ASP A 73 -5.17 0.42 -5.71
CA ASP A 73 -3.89 0.51 -5.01
C ASP A 73 -4.06 1.06 -3.61
N ALA A 74 -4.90 2.09 -3.42
CA ALA A 74 -5.16 2.65 -2.09
C ALA A 74 -5.76 1.59 -1.17
N ALA A 75 -6.73 0.82 -1.66
CA ALA A 75 -7.35 -0.26 -0.90
C ALA A 75 -6.32 -1.32 -0.52
N ALA A 76 -5.45 -1.70 -1.46
CA ALA A 76 -4.40 -2.69 -1.22
C ALA A 76 -3.41 -2.21 -0.16
N TYR A 77 -2.95 -0.96 -0.24
CA TYR A 77 -2.03 -0.40 0.75
C TYR A 77 -2.68 -0.32 2.12
N MET A 78 -3.98 0.00 2.20
CA MET A 78 -4.68 0.04 3.49
C MET A 78 -4.77 -1.35 4.12
N ALA A 79 -5.02 -2.39 3.32
CA ALA A 79 -5.04 -3.75 3.82
C ALA A 79 -3.65 -4.17 4.33
N LEU A 80 -2.60 -3.82 3.59
CA LEU A 80 -1.22 -4.10 4.01
C LEU A 80 -0.86 -3.33 5.28
N ALA A 81 -1.29 -2.09 5.41
CA ALA A 81 -1.08 -1.30 6.62
C ALA A 81 -1.71 -1.96 7.83
N ALA A 82 -2.92 -2.49 7.68
CA ALA A 82 -3.61 -3.20 8.76
C ALA A 82 -2.82 -4.44 9.20
N GLU A 83 -2.30 -5.21 8.24
CA GLU A 83 -1.46 -6.37 8.56
C GLU A 83 -0.19 -5.94 9.30
N LEU A 84 0.46 -4.87 8.82
CA LEU A 84 1.73 -4.39 9.40
C LEU A 84 1.55 -3.76 10.78
N SER A 85 0.32 -3.43 11.17
CA SER A 85 0.01 -2.86 12.49
C SER A 85 -0.06 -3.90 13.60
N GLU A 86 -0.13 -5.17 13.23
CA GLU A 86 -0.24 -6.26 14.21
C GLU A 86 1.06 -6.55 14.92
#